data_e23209dd45f7b1a2364f515632eecb9a
#
_entry.id   e23209dd45f7b1a2364f515632eecb9a
#
_cell.length_a   1.000
_cell.length_b   1.000
_cell.length_c   1.000
_cell.angle_alpha   90.00
_cell.angle_beta   90.00
_cell.angle_gamma   90.00
#
_symmetry.space_group_name_H-M   'P 1'
#
loop_
_entity.id
_entity.type
_entity.pdbx_description
1 polymer ?
#
loop_
_entity_poly.entity_id
_entity_poly.type
_entity_poly.pdbx_seq_one_letter_code
_entity_poly.pdbx_strand_id
1 'polypeptide(L)'
;MILRLSNRSCVLYGSARLKSTLTTTFFDEMGKPGTILISASTGIFENLALEDWIHDHVDLQNRSILLLWRNSPVVVIGRHQNPWQECNLPLMRRLGIPLARRRSGGGTVFHDLGNINMTFFTSKKKYDRHRNLNVVTSALKTLRPNLDVTATDRFDILLNGHYKISGTAAKLGRTSAYHHCTLLCSVNHSILSPVLNSNTSQAIKSNATPSVPSPVKNLSDEDPTLDTNTIMEAVASQYNKEFGFNSPVITVDPTHETLMPGIHKMAQDLLTWDWIYGRTPKFHVSASLVLDGVNVELDMDIKNGTIERCAIGIPEDWLPPEIVKEFTTTLNGSRYCPNETAVLVAAFMRTNSLTVDAAKKIHSLYEGVVSVM
;
A
#
# COMPACT_ATOMS: atom_id res chain seq x y z
N MET A 1 -6.42 57.71 -31.13
CA MET A 1 -7.65 57.08 -30.60
C MET A 1 -7.20 55.83 -29.89
N ILE A 2 -6.75 55.99 -28.63
CA ILE A 2 -7.47 55.72 -27.38
C ILE A 2 -7.85 54.24 -27.25
N LEU A 3 -7.11 53.56 -26.38
CA LEU A 3 -7.44 52.82 -25.14
C LEU A 3 -7.61 51.33 -25.33
N ARG A 4 -7.21 50.44 -24.48
CA ARG A 4 -7.11 50.40 -23.01
C ARG A 4 -6.14 49.31 -22.56
N LEU A 5 -5.19 49.67 -21.73
CA LEU A 5 -4.56 48.76 -20.78
C LEU A 5 -5.38 48.78 -19.49
N SER A 6 -5.93 47.70 -19.04
CA SER A 6 -6.23 47.52 -17.62
C SER A 6 -6.54 46.05 -17.26
N ASN A 7 -6.08 45.65 -16.09
CA ASN A 7 -6.41 44.47 -15.29
C ASN A 7 -5.70 43.16 -15.60
N ARG A 8 -4.42 43.08 -15.24
CA ARG A 8 -3.75 41.80 -14.89
C ARG A 8 -3.03 41.81 -13.54
N SER A 9 -3.24 42.79 -12.67
CA SER A 9 -2.46 42.90 -11.42
C SER A 9 -3.19 42.45 -10.15
N CYS A 10 -4.49 42.14 -10.19
CA CYS A 10 -5.27 41.76 -8.98
C CYS A 10 -5.27 40.29 -8.64
N VAL A 11 -5.02 39.37 -9.60
CA VAL A 11 -5.15 37.92 -9.37
C VAL A 11 -3.88 37.35 -8.68
N LEU A 12 -2.72 37.93 -8.91
CA LEU A 12 -1.45 37.48 -8.32
C LEU A 12 -1.28 37.84 -6.83
N TYR A 13 -1.83 38.99 -6.40
CA TYR A 13 -1.76 39.41 -4.99
C TYR A 13 -2.70 38.61 -4.08
N GLY A 14 -3.86 38.19 -4.55
CA GLY A 14 -4.80 37.34 -3.81
C GLY A 14 -4.23 35.94 -3.57
N SER A 15 -3.61 35.34 -4.58
CA SER A 15 -3.01 33.99 -4.50
C SER A 15 -1.79 33.92 -3.56
N ALA A 16 -0.94 34.92 -3.56
CA ALA A 16 0.24 34.98 -2.69
C ALA A 16 -0.16 35.20 -1.21
N ARG A 17 -1.16 36.05 -0.95
CA ARG A 17 -1.64 36.31 0.41
C ARG A 17 -2.38 35.10 1.02
N LEU A 18 -3.18 34.39 0.23
CA LEU A 18 -3.80 33.13 0.64
C LEU A 18 -2.77 32.04 0.91
N LYS A 19 -1.76 31.89 0.07
CA LYS A 19 -0.67 30.93 0.27
C LYS A 19 0.14 31.23 1.53
N SER A 20 0.46 32.50 1.81
CA SER A 20 1.21 32.87 3.03
C SER A 20 0.39 32.63 4.30
N THR A 21 -0.91 32.87 4.27
CA THR A 21 -1.81 32.65 5.42
C THR A 21 -1.96 31.15 5.70
N LEU A 22 -2.12 30.31 4.68
CA LEU A 22 -2.20 28.84 4.83
C LEU A 22 -0.88 28.27 5.38
N THR A 23 0.26 28.76 4.91
CA THR A 23 1.59 28.35 5.38
C THR A 23 1.77 28.67 6.85
N THR A 24 1.47 29.88 7.29
CA THR A 24 1.58 30.30 8.68
C THR A 24 0.68 29.46 9.57
N THR A 25 -0.58 29.27 9.18
CA THR A 25 -1.54 28.46 9.95
C THR A 25 -1.08 27.01 10.09
N PHE A 26 -0.51 26.38 9.05
CA PHE A 26 -0.02 25.02 9.10
C PHE A 26 1.11 24.87 10.13
N PHE A 27 2.14 25.73 10.07
CA PHE A 27 3.26 25.64 11.02
C PHE A 27 2.86 26.01 12.44
N ASP A 28 1.96 26.95 12.65
CA ASP A 28 1.43 27.32 13.97
C ASP A 28 0.68 26.14 14.61
N GLU A 29 -0.17 25.46 13.82
CA GLU A 29 -0.91 24.30 14.31
C GLU A 29 0.01 23.09 14.55
N MET A 30 0.98 22.84 13.67
CA MET A 30 1.99 21.79 13.86
C MET A 30 2.87 22.03 15.08
N GLY A 31 2.92 23.26 15.60
CA GLY A 31 3.60 23.66 16.85
C GLY A 31 2.84 23.30 18.11
N LYS A 32 1.53 23.04 18.05
CA LYS A 32 0.66 22.78 19.20
C LYS A 32 0.86 21.37 19.77
N PRO A 33 0.48 21.13 21.05
CA PRO A 33 0.53 19.81 21.68
C PRO A 33 -0.35 18.76 20.97
N GLY A 34 -1.49 19.17 20.42
CA GLY A 34 -2.39 18.34 19.64
C GLY A 34 -2.67 18.94 18.27
N THR A 35 -2.71 18.13 17.21
CA THR A 35 -3.03 18.56 15.86
C THR A 35 -3.89 17.49 15.15
N ILE A 36 -4.87 17.93 14.38
CA ILE A 36 -5.71 17.05 13.55
C ILE A 36 -5.58 17.47 12.10
N LEU A 37 -5.12 16.56 11.26
CA LEU A 37 -4.95 16.75 9.84
C LEU A 37 -5.90 15.86 9.03
N ILE A 38 -6.43 16.38 7.93
CA ILE A 38 -7.10 15.60 6.89
C ILE A 38 -6.33 15.78 5.60
N SER A 39 -5.91 14.68 4.97
CA SER A 39 -5.27 14.74 3.66
C SER A 39 -6.26 15.14 2.57
N ALA A 40 -5.88 16.12 1.74
CA ALA A 40 -6.61 16.52 0.56
C ALA A 40 -6.45 15.55 -0.62
N SER A 41 -5.42 14.68 -0.56
CA SER A 41 -5.15 13.71 -1.63
C SER A 41 -5.80 12.36 -1.38
N THR A 42 -6.16 11.67 -2.47
CA THR A 42 -6.53 10.25 -2.48
C THR A 42 -5.43 9.38 -3.10
N GLY A 43 -4.26 9.95 -3.38
CA GLY A 43 -3.09 9.25 -3.89
C GLY A 43 -2.34 8.52 -2.79
N ILE A 44 -2.18 7.21 -2.93
CA ILE A 44 -1.54 6.38 -1.89
C ILE A 44 -0.10 6.79 -1.62
N PHE A 45 0.68 7.08 -2.67
CA PHE A 45 2.10 7.40 -2.51
C PHE A 45 2.30 8.77 -1.87
N GLU A 46 1.41 9.72 -2.15
CA GLU A 46 1.36 11.04 -1.52
C GLU A 46 0.99 10.91 -0.04
N ASN A 47 -0.03 10.12 0.27
CA ASN A 47 -0.49 9.90 1.64
C ASN A 47 0.55 9.15 2.49
N LEU A 48 1.19 8.12 1.95
CA LEU A 48 2.29 7.43 2.64
C LEU A 48 3.53 8.31 2.80
N ALA A 49 3.82 9.18 1.82
CA ALA A 49 4.90 10.16 1.95
C ALA A 49 4.59 11.19 3.04
N LEU A 50 3.34 11.66 3.15
CA LEU A 50 2.90 12.55 4.23
C LEU A 50 3.06 11.88 5.60
N GLU A 51 2.64 10.63 5.73
CA GLU A 51 2.80 9.84 6.96
C GLU A 51 4.28 9.73 7.36
N ASP A 52 5.14 9.38 6.41
CA ASP A 52 6.58 9.26 6.66
C ASP A 52 7.22 10.62 6.93
N TRP A 53 6.81 11.67 6.22
CA TRP A 53 7.34 13.03 6.42
C TRP A 53 7.04 13.54 7.82
N ILE A 54 5.80 13.40 8.30
CA ILE A 54 5.43 13.78 9.67
C ILE A 54 6.27 13.02 10.68
N HIS A 55 6.40 11.69 10.52
CA HIS A 55 7.16 10.86 11.44
C HIS A 55 8.65 11.24 11.51
N ASP A 56 9.26 11.61 10.39
CA ASP A 56 10.71 11.80 10.26
C ASP A 56 11.14 13.25 10.49
N HIS A 57 10.23 14.26 10.32
CA HIS A 57 10.57 15.68 10.40
C HIS A 57 9.91 16.45 11.54
N VAL A 58 8.81 15.92 12.12
CA VAL A 58 8.14 16.61 13.22
C VAL A 58 8.68 16.12 14.56
N ASP A 59 9.02 17.06 15.46
CA ASP A 59 9.33 16.73 16.85
C ASP A 59 8.05 16.31 17.60
N LEU A 60 7.94 15.01 17.89
CA LEU A 60 6.79 14.39 18.56
C LEU A 60 6.97 14.20 20.07
N GLN A 61 8.03 14.73 20.70
CA GLN A 61 8.27 14.54 22.13
C GLN A 61 7.10 15.05 22.98
N ASN A 62 6.60 16.25 22.65
CA ASN A 62 5.50 16.89 23.37
C ASN A 62 4.25 17.11 22.49
N ARG A 63 4.21 16.49 21.33
CA ARG A 63 3.14 16.65 20.36
C ARG A 63 2.51 15.31 20.01
N SER A 64 1.22 15.36 19.72
CA SER A 64 0.44 14.25 19.20
C SER A 64 -0.34 14.72 17.99
N ILE A 65 -0.32 13.94 16.91
CA ILE A 65 -0.99 14.30 15.66
C ILE A 65 -1.90 13.14 15.25
N LEU A 66 -3.13 13.49 14.89
CA LEU A 66 -4.03 12.58 14.19
C LEU A 66 -4.07 12.99 12.72
N LEU A 67 -3.75 12.07 11.83
CA LEU A 67 -3.91 12.22 10.37
C LEU A 67 -5.04 11.31 9.90
N LEU A 68 -6.04 11.87 9.27
CA LEU A 68 -7.17 11.20 8.64
C LEU A 68 -7.00 11.26 7.13
N TRP A 69 -7.13 10.12 6.46
CA TRP A 69 -6.88 10.04 5.02
C TRP A 69 -7.60 8.88 4.35
N ARG A 70 -7.85 9.00 3.05
CA ARG A 70 -8.49 7.98 2.22
C ARG A 70 -7.74 7.84 0.91
N ASN A 71 -7.89 6.71 0.24
CA ASN A 71 -7.24 6.47 -1.05
C ASN A 71 -8.23 6.05 -2.12
N SER A 72 -7.91 6.35 -3.36
CA SER A 72 -8.43 5.65 -4.52
C SER A 72 -8.07 4.16 -4.44
N PRO A 73 -8.73 3.27 -5.20
CA PRO A 73 -8.48 1.83 -5.13
C PRO A 73 -7.00 1.46 -5.23
N VAL A 74 -6.48 0.75 -4.22
CA VAL A 74 -5.08 0.35 -4.11
C VAL A 74 -4.92 -0.83 -3.16
N VAL A 75 -3.96 -1.73 -3.43
CA VAL A 75 -3.50 -2.73 -2.47
C VAL A 75 -2.23 -2.22 -1.77
N VAL A 76 -2.20 -2.30 -0.44
CA VAL A 76 -1.07 -1.85 0.37
C VAL A 76 -0.52 -3.02 1.17
N ILE A 77 0.72 -3.41 0.87
CA ILE A 77 1.44 -4.45 1.59
C ILE A 77 2.31 -3.88 2.71
N GLY A 78 2.54 -4.68 3.74
CA GLY A 78 3.47 -4.35 4.82
C GLY A 78 4.93 -4.43 4.37
N ARG A 79 5.83 -3.80 5.14
CA ARG A 79 7.25 -3.67 4.83
C ARG A 79 7.96 -4.99 4.48
N HIS A 80 7.58 -6.09 5.15
CA HIS A 80 8.26 -7.38 5.06
C HIS A 80 7.42 -8.48 4.38
N GLN A 81 6.42 -8.08 3.61
CA GLN A 81 5.54 -9.00 2.89
C GLN A 81 6.06 -9.33 1.49
N ASN A 82 5.61 -10.47 0.98
CA ASN A 82 5.86 -10.91 -0.38
C ASN A 82 4.62 -10.63 -1.24
N PRO A 83 4.65 -9.66 -2.19
CA PRO A 83 3.48 -9.29 -2.99
C PRO A 83 2.98 -10.42 -3.87
N TRP A 84 3.85 -11.29 -4.38
CA TRP A 84 3.46 -12.45 -5.20
C TRP A 84 2.70 -13.51 -4.40
N GLN A 85 2.91 -13.55 -3.08
CA GLN A 85 2.20 -14.45 -2.17
C GLN A 85 0.90 -13.85 -1.63
N GLU A 86 0.85 -12.52 -1.49
CA GLU A 86 -0.24 -11.82 -0.81
C GLU A 86 -1.30 -11.27 -1.77
N CYS A 87 -0.97 -11.08 -3.06
CA CYS A 87 -1.79 -10.33 -4.00
C CYS A 87 -2.03 -11.10 -5.30
N ASN A 88 -3.21 -10.91 -5.87
CA ASN A 88 -3.49 -11.32 -7.25
C ASN A 88 -2.97 -10.26 -8.23
N LEU A 89 -1.65 -10.25 -8.45
CA LEU A 89 -0.99 -9.24 -9.28
C LEU A 89 -1.53 -9.21 -10.74
N PRO A 90 -1.82 -10.36 -11.40
CA PRO A 90 -2.45 -10.35 -12.72
C PRO A 90 -3.82 -9.65 -12.73
N LEU A 91 -4.68 -9.91 -11.74
CA LEU A 91 -5.99 -9.26 -11.62
C LEU A 91 -5.84 -7.76 -11.36
N MET A 92 -4.95 -7.37 -10.44
CA MET A 92 -4.68 -5.96 -10.14
C MET A 92 -4.25 -5.19 -11.38
N ARG A 93 -3.35 -5.76 -12.21
CA ARG A 93 -2.93 -5.16 -13.49
C ARG A 93 -4.10 -4.96 -14.45
N ARG A 94 -5.00 -5.96 -14.58
CA ARG A 94 -6.20 -5.85 -15.44
C ARG A 94 -7.17 -4.78 -14.96
N LEU A 95 -7.31 -4.62 -13.65
CA LEU A 95 -8.21 -3.63 -13.04
C LEU A 95 -7.57 -2.24 -12.89
N GLY A 96 -6.29 -2.07 -13.23
CA GLY A 96 -5.56 -0.82 -13.03
C GLY A 96 -5.37 -0.45 -11.55
N ILE A 97 -5.39 -1.44 -10.64
CA ILE A 97 -5.21 -1.23 -9.20
C ILE A 97 -3.73 -1.26 -8.87
N PRO A 98 -3.15 -0.15 -8.38
CA PRO A 98 -1.73 -0.11 -8.04
C PRO A 98 -1.42 -0.92 -6.77
N LEU A 99 -0.13 -1.29 -6.64
CA LEU A 99 0.45 -1.87 -5.45
C LEU A 99 1.34 -0.85 -4.77
N ALA A 100 1.19 -0.68 -3.46
CA ALA A 100 2.08 0.13 -2.65
C ALA A 100 2.66 -0.70 -1.49
N ARG A 101 3.90 -0.41 -1.10
CA ARG A 101 4.52 -0.96 0.11
C ARG A 101 4.69 0.16 1.13
N ARG A 102 4.05 0.02 2.29
CA ARG A 102 4.20 0.95 3.40
C ARG A 102 5.47 0.66 4.23
N ARG A 103 5.93 1.64 5.00
CA ARG A 103 7.13 1.49 5.85
C ARG A 103 6.83 0.79 7.19
N SER A 104 5.58 0.71 7.60
CA SER A 104 5.14 -0.09 8.76
C SER A 104 5.06 -1.58 8.41
N GLY A 105 5.03 -2.44 9.42
CA GLY A 105 4.82 -3.88 9.27
C GLY A 105 3.35 -4.26 9.03
N GLY A 106 2.97 -5.46 9.41
CA GLY A 106 1.60 -5.98 9.34
C GLY A 106 1.23 -6.60 7.99
N GLY A 107 -0.03 -7.02 7.86
CA GLY A 107 -0.59 -7.71 6.70
C GLY A 107 -0.99 -6.79 5.54
N THR A 108 -1.44 -7.40 4.46
CA THR A 108 -1.91 -6.72 3.25
C THR A 108 -3.33 -6.22 3.45
N VAL A 109 -3.63 -5.04 2.93
CA VAL A 109 -4.95 -4.40 2.96
C VAL A 109 -5.32 -3.85 1.59
N PHE A 110 -6.61 -3.78 1.32
CA PHE A 110 -7.17 -3.06 0.18
C PHE A 110 -7.79 -1.75 0.67
N HIS A 111 -7.50 -0.66 0.00
CA HIS A 111 -8.13 0.63 0.23
C HIS A 111 -8.94 1.03 -0.99
N ASP A 112 -10.06 1.69 -0.74
CA ASP A 112 -10.80 2.54 -1.65
C ASP A 112 -11.37 3.74 -0.87
N LEU A 113 -12.22 4.56 -1.49
CA LEU A 113 -12.78 5.73 -0.83
C LEU A 113 -13.74 5.40 0.32
N GLY A 114 -14.18 4.15 0.44
CA GLY A 114 -14.98 3.63 1.54
C GLY A 114 -14.16 3.17 2.75
N ASN A 115 -12.82 3.14 2.63
CA ASN A 115 -11.90 2.85 3.73
C ASN A 115 -11.33 4.16 4.30
N ILE A 116 -11.44 4.34 5.60
CA ILE A 116 -10.81 5.46 6.32
C ILE A 116 -9.49 4.96 6.90
N ASN A 117 -8.41 5.70 6.67
CA ASN A 117 -7.14 5.49 7.35
C ASN A 117 -6.96 6.55 8.43
N MET A 118 -6.51 6.14 9.59
CA MET A 118 -6.24 6.99 10.74
C MET A 118 -4.83 6.72 11.24
N THR A 119 -3.98 7.75 11.29
CA THR A 119 -2.60 7.62 11.79
C THR A 119 -2.42 8.50 13.01
N PHE A 120 -2.04 7.88 14.12
CA PHE A 120 -1.78 8.54 15.41
C PHE A 120 -0.27 8.63 15.61
N PHE A 121 0.28 9.84 15.54
CA PHE A 121 1.70 10.10 15.79
C PHE A 121 1.92 10.59 17.22
N THR A 122 2.96 10.09 17.84
CA THR A 122 3.35 10.50 19.20
C THR A 122 4.81 10.16 19.48
N SER A 123 5.32 10.57 20.65
CA SER A 123 6.61 10.07 21.11
C SER A 123 6.53 8.57 21.44
N LYS A 124 7.65 7.87 21.31
CA LYS A 124 7.72 6.44 21.65
C LYS A 124 7.30 6.15 23.11
N LYS A 125 7.51 7.11 24.02
CA LYS A 125 7.14 6.97 25.45
C LYS A 125 5.61 7.03 25.67
N LYS A 126 4.88 7.80 24.85
CA LYS A 126 3.42 7.98 24.94
C LYS A 126 2.65 7.04 24.01
N TYR A 127 3.36 6.16 23.29
CA TYR A 127 2.77 5.25 22.34
C TYR A 127 1.87 4.22 23.00
N ASP A 128 0.58 4.25 22.67
CA ASP A 128 -0.45 3.36 23.21
C ASP A 128 -1.49 3.03 22.13
N ARG A 129 -1.47 1.80 21.64
CA ARG A 129 -2.41 1.34 20.60
C ARG A 129 -3.84 1.19 21.12
N HIS A 130 -3.98 0.69 22.35
CA HIS A 130 -5.32 0.50 22.94
C HIS A 130 -6.03 1.84 23.09
N ARG A 131 -5.32 2.85 23.58
CA ARG A 131 -5.85 4.20 23.71
C ARG A 131 -6.28 4.77 22.34
N ASN A 132 -5.49 4.58 21.30
CA ASN A 132 -5.84 5.02 19.95
C ASN A 132 -7.08 4.29 19.40
N LEU A 133 -7.19 2.97 19.61
CA LEU A 133 -8.37 2.21 19.21
C LEU A 133 -9.61 2.60 20.02
N ASN A 134 -9.45 2.95 21.31
CA ASN A 134 -10.54 3.47 22.13
C ASN A 134 -11.08 4.80 21.60
N VAL A 135 -10.24 5.66 21.01
CA VAL A 135 -10.72 6.87 20.30
C VAL A 135 -11.69 6.46 19.19
N VAL A 136 -11.32 5.48 18.37
CA VAL A 136 -12.14 5.04 17.24
C VAL A 136 -13.44 4.38 17.70
N THR A 137 -13.37 3.41 18.61
CA THR A 137 -14.56 2.70 19.12
C THR A 137 -15.50 3.63 19.87
N SER A 138 -14.99 4.58 20.65
CA SER A 138 -15.80 5.57 21.36
C SER A 138 -16.45 6.57 20.40
N ALA A 139 -15.77 6.98 19.33
CA ALA A 139 -16.36 7.81 18.29
C ALA A 139 -17.55 7.09 17.60
N LEU A 140 -17.37 5.81 17.24
CA LEU A 140 -18.43 5.01 16.63
C LEU A 140 -19.62 4.83 17.58
N LYS A 141 -19.39 4.54 18.88
CA LYS A 141 -20.45 4.43 19.89
C LYS A 141 -21.14 5.75 20.18
N THR A 142 -20.45 6.88 20.03
CA THR A 142 -21.08 8.21 20.15
C THR A 142 -22.01 8.48 18.98
N LEU A 143 -21.64 8.10 17.77
CA LEU A 143 -22.51 8.20 16.60
C LEU A 143 -23.69 7.22 16.66
N ARG A 144 -23.44 6.02 17.12
CA ARG A 144 -24.42 4.92 17.16
C ARG A 144 -24.25 4.12 18.48
N PRO A 145 -24.98 4.45 19.53
CA PRO A 145 -24.85 3.81 20.85
C PRO A 145 -25.07 2.29 20.84
N ASN A 146 -25.89 1.80 19.90
CA ASN A 146 -26.22 0.38 19.77
C ASN A 146 -25.22 -0.40 18.92
N LEU A 147 -24.20 0.24 18.36
CA LEU A 147 -23.19 -0.44 17.54
C LEU A 147 -22.27 -1.27 18.43
N ASP A 148 -22.28 -2.59 18.24
CA ASP A 148 -21.37 -3.48 18.98
C ASP A 148 -19.98 -3.49 18.31
N VAL A 149 -19.12 -2.57 18.77
CA VAL A 149 -17.73 -2.46 18.31
C VAL A 149 -16.78 -2.60 19.48
N THR A 150 -15.78 -3.47 19.35
CA THR A 150 -14.84 -3.80 20.42
C THR A 150 -13.42 -3.90 19.88
N ALA A 151 -12.46 -3.23 20.55
CA ALA A 151 -11.04 -3.42 20.29
C ALA A 151 -10.54 -4.69 20.96
N THR A 152 -9.73 -5.48 20.23
CA THR A 152 -9.18 -6.76 20.72
C THR A 152 -7.74 -6.59 21.22
N ASP A 153 -7.24 -7.59 21.97
CA ASP A 153 -5.83 -7.65 22.41
C ASP A 153 -4.84 -7.76 21.22
N ARG A 154 -5.33 -8.18 20.05
CA ARG A 154 -4.56 -8.20 18.80
C ARG A 154 -4.57 -6.87 18.06
N PHE A 155 -5.17 -5.85 18.65
CA PHE A 155 -5.34 -4.50 18.08
C PHE A 155 -6.19 -4.44 16.81
N ASP A 156 -7.12 -5.36 16.64
CA ASP A 156 -8.18 -5.27 15.63
C ASP A 156 -9.43 -4.63 16.27
N ILE A 157 -10.31 -4.03 15.47
CA ILE A 157 -11.66 -3.69 15.92
C ILE A 157 -12.62 -4.68 15.27
N LEU A 158 -13.44 -5.32 16.11
CA LEU A 158 -14.48 -6.23 15.68
C LEU A 158 -15.86 -5.56 15.79
N LEU A 159 -16.70 -5.87 14.83
CA LEU A 159 -18.13 -5.58 14.78
C LEU A 159 -18.88 -6.86 15.10
N ASN A 160 -19.85 -6.79 16.04
CA ASN A 160 -20.65 -7.93 16.51
C ASN A 160 -19.77 -9.10 17.01
N GLY A 161 -18.62 -8.78 17.62
CA GLY A 161 -17.68 -9.77 18.17
C GLY A 161 -16.99 -10.68 17.15
N HIS A 162 -17.29 -10.56 15.86
CA HIS A 162 -16.85 -11.53 14.83
C HIS A 162 -16.21 -10.88 13.59
N TYR A 163 -16.79 -9.82 13.04
CA TYR A 163 -16.34 -9.23 11.80
C TYR A 163 -15.28 -8.17 12.05
N LYS A 164 -14.11 -8.35 11.45
CA LYS A 164 -13.05 -7.34 11.51
C LYS A 164 -13.41 -6.15 10.61
N ILE A 165 -13.53 -4.98 11.23
CA ILE A 165 -13.77 -3.71 10.55
C ILE A 165 -12.52 -2.80 10.51
N SER A 166 -11.49 -3.14 11.31
CA SER A 166 -10.24 -2.39 11.38
C SER A 166 -9.06 -3.33 11.57
N GLY A 167 -8.03 -3.15 10.78
CA GLY A 167 -6.71 -3.74 10.98
C GLY A 167 -5.70 -2.65 11.32
N THR A 168 -4.62 -3.01 12.04
CA THR A 168 -3.63 -2.05 12.50
C THR A 168 -2.21 -2.42 12.14
N ALA A 169 -1.35 -1.40 12.04
CA ALA A 169 0.09 -1.56 11.98
C ALA A 169 0.78 -0.37 12.68
N ALA A 170 2.09 -0.45 12.86
CA ALA A 170 2.85 0.60 13.51
C ALA A 170 4.27 0.70 12.97
N LYS A 171 4.86 1.88 13.12
CA LYS A 171 6.30 2.14 12.94
C LYS A 171 6.84 2.72 14.24
N LEU A 172 7.81 2.03 14.82
CA LEU A 172 8.49 2.47 16.03
C LEU A 172 9.89 2.96 15.65
N GLY A 173 10.10 4.25 15.76
CA GLY A 173 11.40 4.90 15.58
C GLY A 173 12.22 4.90 16.88
N ARG A 174 13.30 5.70 16.89
CA ARG A 174 14.13 5.88 18.10
C ARG A 174 13.40 6.69 19.17
N THR A 175 12.81 7.82 18.80
CA THR A 175 12.12 8.78 19.71
C THR A 175 10.63 8.91 19.41
N SER A 176 10.22 8.73 18.17
CA SER A 176 8.86 8.87 17.64
C SER A 176 8.25 7.52 17.25
N ALA A 177 6.95 7.47 17.21
CA ALA A 177 6.18 6.32 16.76
C ALA A 177 4.89 6.77 16.09
N TYR A 178 4.40 5.95 15.16
CA TYR A 178 3.02 6.04 14.76
C TYR A 178 2.31 4.67 14.82
N HIS A 179 1.04 4.74 15.11
CA HIS A 179 0.08 3.67 14.98
C HIS A 179 -0.94 4.06 13.93
N HIS A 180 -1.12 3.28 12.91
CA HIS A 180 -2.20 3.50 11.96
C HIS A 180 -3.17 2.33 11.91
N CYS A 181 -4.42 2.64 11.62
CA CYS A 181 -5.47 1.66 11.43
C CYS A 181 -6.35 2.04 10.23
N THR A 182 -6.90 1.01 9.60
CA THR A 182 -7.97 1.12 8.61
C THR A 182 -9.32 1.10 9.32
N LEU A 183 -10.38 1.57 8.68
CA LEU A 183 -11.75 1.37 9.11
C LEU A 183 -12.64 1.18 7.88
N LEU A 184 -13.27 0.00 7.80
CA LEU A 184 -14.13 -0.39 6.68
C LEU A 184 -15.51 0.26 6.87
N CYS A 185 -15.74 1.38 6.19
CA CYS A 185 -17.03 2.06 6.21
C CYS A 185 -17.94 1.52 5.10
N SER A 186 -17.53 1.61 3.83
CA SER A 186 -18.31 1.21 2.65
C SER A 186 -17.39 0.72 1.51
N VAL A 187 -16.44 -0.13 1.85
CA VAL A 187 -15.45 -0.68 0.91
C VAL A 187 -16.10 -1.64 -0.08
N ASN A 188 -15.64 -1.63 -1.32
CA ASN A 188 -16.11 -2.55 -2.34
C ASN A 188 -15.54 -3.98 -2.13
N HIS A 189 -16.31 -4.84 -1.47
CA HIS A 189 -15.94 -6.22 -1.18
C HIS A 189 -15.76 -7.09 -2.44
N SER A 190 -16.44 -6.75 -3.55
CA SER A 190 -16.31 -7.49 -4.82
C SER A 190 -14.93 -7.33 -5.46
N ILE A 191 -14.17 -6.29 -5.08
CA ILE A 191 -12.79 -6.06 -5.49
C ILE A 191 -11.82 -6.53 -4.41
N LEU A 192 -12.09 -6.20 -3.14
CA LEU A 192 -11.21 -6.50 -2.00
C LEU A 192 -10.82 -7.99 -1.96
N SER A 193 -11.81 -8.89 -1.94
CA SER A 193 -11.54 -10.32 -1.79
C SER A 193 -10.73 -10.92 -2.95
N PRO A 194 -11.06 -10.69 -4.23
CA PRO A 194 -10.28 -11.23 -5.34
C PRO A 194 -8.85 -10.70 -5.45
N VAL A 195 -8.60 -9.41 -5.13
CA VAL A 195 -7.25 -8.84 -5.27
C VAL A 195 -6.30 -9.28 -4.14
N LEU A 196 -6.83 -9.69 -2.99
CA LEU A 196 -6.07 -10.23 -1.85
C LEU A 196 -5.94 -11.76 -1.87
N ASN A 197 -6.39 -12.43 -2.93
CA ASN A 197 -6.28 -13.87 -3.08
C ASN A 197 -5.28 -14.22 -4.19
N SER A 198 -4.04 -14.50 -3.81
CA SER A 198 -2.97 -14.86 -4.75
C SER A 198 -3.16 -16.28 -5.31
N ASN A 199 -3.16 -16.41 -6.62
CA ASN A 199 -3.23 -17.72 -7.31
C ASN A 199 -1.88 -18.45 -7.29
N THR A 200 -0.78 -17.76 -7.02
CA THR A 200 0.60 -18.30 -7.04
C THR A 200 1.16 -18.63 -5.66
N SER A 201 0.41 -18.35 -4.59
CA SER A 201 0.86 -18.52 -3.21
C SER A 201 1.35 -19.92 -2.87
N GLN A 202 0.76 -20.96 -3.47
CA GLN A 202 1.12 -22.37 -3.22
C GLN A 202 2.50 -22.74 -3.80
N ALA A 203 2.90 -22.11 -4.89
CA ALA A 203 4.21 -22.32 -5.53
C ALA A 203 5.35 -21.61 -4.78
N ILE A 204 5.03 -20.71 -3.86
CA ILE A 204 6.01 -19.82 -3.21
C ILE A 204 6.30 -20.29 -1.79
N LYS A 205 7.60 -20.54 -1.50
CA LYS A 205 8.11 -20.74 -0.14
C LYS A 205 8.89 -19.49 0.30
N SER A 206 8.39 -18.80 1.33
CA SER A 206 8.94 -17.51 1.78
C SER A 206 8.93 -17.41 3.30
N ASN A 207 9.93 -16.68 3.85
CA ASN A 207 9.96 -16.26 5.26
C ASN A 207 9.34 -14.86 5.46
N ALA A 208 8.64 -14.34 4.45
CA ALA A 208 7.92 -13.09 4.56
C ALA A 208 6.79 -13.18 5.59
N THR A 209 6.44 -12.05 6.19
CA THR A 209 5.32 -11.99 7.15
C THR A 209 4.00 -12.26 6.42
N PRO A 210 3.27 -13.34 6.73
CA PRO A 210 2.00 -13.63 6.08
C PRO A 210 0.88 -12.73 6.63
N SER A 211 -0.13 -12.48 5.81
CA SER A 211 -1.40 -11.94 6.26
C SER A 211 -2.19 -12.99 7.04
N VAL A 212 -2.99 -12.53 8.00
CA VAL A 212 -3.93 -13.39 8.73
C VAL A 212 -5.34 -13.10 8.19
N PRO A 213 -5.93 -13.99 7.40
CA PRO A 213 -7.29 -13.82 6.89
C PRO A 213 -8.29 -13.67 8.04
N SER A 214 -9.25 -12.80 7.87
CA SER A 214 -10.34 -12.56 8.84
C SER A 214 -11.63 -12.27 8.08
N PRO A 215 -12.79 -12.68 8.58
CA PRO A 215 -14.06 -12.23 8.03
C PRO A 215 -14.19 -10.73 8.24
N VAL A 216 -14.52 -10.01 7.18
CA VAL A 216 -14.65 -8.55 7.20
C VAL A 216 -16.08 -8.13 6.88
N LYS A 217 -16.48 -6.94 7.37
CA LYS A 217 -17.77 -6.32 7.11
C LYS A 217 -17.61 -4.81 7.06
N ASN A 218 -18.48 -4.13 6.32
CA ASN A 218 -18.55 -2.67 6.34
C ASN A 218 -19.43 -2.19 7.50
N LEU A 219 -19.15 -1.00 8.02
CA LEU A 219 -20.05 -0.32 8.95
C LEU A 219 -21.39 0.01 8.30
N SER A 220 -21.39 0.38 7.01
CA SER A 220 -22.59 0.66 6.24
C SER A 220 -23.51 -0.55 6.02
N ASP A 221 -23.00 -1.78 6.22
CA ASP A 221 -23.83 -2.99 6.18
C ASP A 221 -24.69 -3.15 7.45
N GLU A 222 -24.30 -2.51 8.57
CA GLU A 222 -25.09 -2.42 9.80
C GLU A 222 -26.00 -1.17 9.80
N ASP A 223 -25.45 -0.05 9.40
CA ASP A 223 -26.19 1.21 9.33
C ASP A 223 -25.82 1.96 8.05
N PRO A 224 -26.67 1.92 7.01
CA PRO A 224 -26.42 2.62 5.74
C PRO A 224 -26.33 4.14 5.84
N THR A 225 -26.68 4.74 6.98
CA THR A 225 -26.55 6.18 7.22
C THR A 225 -25.17 6.59 7.70
N LEU A 226 -24.29 5.63 8.01
CA LEU A 226 -22.90 5.89 8.34
C LEU A 226 -22.08 6.14 7.06
N ASP A 227 -21.51 7.32 6.98
CA ASP A 227 -20.59 7.71 5.92
C ASP A 227 -19.20 8.07 6.45
N THR A 228 -18.23 8.10 5.54
CA THR A 228 -16.83 8.33 5.89
C THR A 228 -16.58 9.70 6.50
N ASN A 229 -17.28 10.75 6.08
CA ASN A 229 -17.06 12.12 6.56
C ASN A 229 -17.57 12.25 8.00
N THR A 230 -18.81 11.80 8.26
CA THR A 230 -19.40 11.78 9.59
C THR A 230 -18.53 11.00 10.60
N ILE A 231 -17.96 9.86 10.17
CA ILE A 231 -17.06 9.07 11.02
C ILE A 231 -15.76 9.82 11.27
N MET A 232 -15.14 10.43 10.27
CA MET A 232 -13.90 11.20 10.42
C MET A 232 -14.07 12.38 11.36
N GLU A 233 -15.19 13.11 11.28
CA GLU A 233 -15.54 14.21 12.20
C GLU A 233 -15.71 13.71 13.65
N ALA A 234 -16.40 12.59 13.84
CA ALA A 234 -16.58 11.99 15.16
C ALA A 234 -15.24 11.52 15.77
N VAL A 235 -14.35 10.92 14.96
CA VAL A 235 -13.01 10.50 15.40
C VAL A 235 -12.17 11.73 15.79
N ALA A 236 -12.21 12.81 15.00
CA ALA A 236 -11.54 14.07 15.30
C ALA A 236 -12.02 14.67 16.62
N SER A 237 -13.34 14.72 16.83
CA SER A 237 -13.96 15.19 18.09
C SER A 237 -13.54 14.32 19.28
N GLN A 238 -13.62 12.99 19.14
CA GLN A 238 -13.26 12.06 20.19
C GLN A 238 -11.75 12.09 20.51
N TYR A 239 -10.89 12.33 19.51
CA TYR A 239 -9.46 12.53 19.72
C TYR A 239 -9.20 13.76 20.61
N ASN A 240 -9.84 14.89 20.32
CA ASN A 240 -9.75 16.07 21.16
C ASN A 240 -10.20 15.80 22.60
N LYS A 241 -11.34 15.10 22.77
CA LYS A 241 -11.86 14.74 24.09
C LYS A 241 -10.92 13.82 24.86
N GLU A 242 -10.41 12.77 24.23
CA GLU A 242 -9.55 11.75 24.84
C GLU A 242 -8.21 12.33 25.32
N PHE A 243 -7.63 13.23 24.54
CA PHE A 243 -6.31 13.80 24.84
C PHE A 243 -6.35 15.18 25.49
N GLY A 244 -7.55 15.74 25.74
CA GLY A 244 -7.74 17.06 26.34
C GLY A 244 -7.29 18.19 25.42
N PHE A 245 -7.41 18.02 24.10
CA PHE A 245 -7.09 19.04 23.11
C PHE A 245 -8.34 19.79 22.66
N ASN A 246 -8.14 20.95 22.05
CA ASN A 246 -9.15 21.73 21.35
C ASN A 246 -8.60 22.14 19.98
N SER A 247 -8.13 21.15 19.23
CA SER A 247 -7.46 21.37 17.96
C SER A 247 -8.48 21.44 16.83
N PRO A 248 -8.42 22.46 15.97
CA PRO A 248 -9.21 22.48 14.74
C PRO A 248 -8.74 21.37 13.79
N VAL A 249 -9.62 20.98 12.89
CA VAL A 249 -9.28 20.08 11.79
C VAL A 249 -8.68 20.90 10.66
N ILE A 250 -7.49 20.54 10.19
CA ILE A 250 -6.75 21.23 9.13
C ILE A 250 -6.64 20.31 7.92
N THR A 251 -7.04 20.80 6.76
CA THR A 251 -6.80 20.11 5.49
C THR A 251 -5.36 20.39 5.04
N VAL A 252 -4.62 19.31 4.73
CA VAL A 252 -3.23 19.38 4.24
C VAL A 252 -3.15 18.78 2.84
N ASP A 253 -2.49 19.50 1.94
CA ASP A 253 -2.13 18.99 0.62
C ASP A 253 -0.75 18.32 0.70
N PRO A 254 -0.67 16.98 0.58
CA PRO A 254 0.58 16.24 0.69
C PRO A 254 1.54 16.47 -0.49
N THR A 255 1.13 17.22 -1.51
CA THR A 255 2.01 17.60 -2.63
C THR A 255 2.68 18.98 -2.45
N HIS A 256 2.42 19.63 -1.32
CA HIS A 256 2.89 20.99 -1.11
C HIS A 256 4.36 21.04 -0.60
N GLU A 257 5.32 21.00 -1.54
CA GLU A 257 6.77 20.93 -1.29
C GLU A 257 7.30 22.06 -0.39
N THR A 258 6.73 23.27 -0.48
CA THR A 258 7.16 24.42 0.36
C THR A 258 6.82 24.22 1.84
N LEU A 259 5.70 23.53 2.14
CA LEU A 259 5.31 23.20 3.52
C LEU A 259 6.07 21.98 4.04
N MET A 260 6.36 21.05 3.15
CA MET A 260 6.95 19.75 3.47
C MET A 260 8.14 19.47 2.52
N PRO A 261 9.29 20.11 2.77
CA PRO A 261 10.46 19.95 1.91
C PRO A 261 10.88 18.48 1.76
N GLY A 262 11.09 18.04 0.51
CA GLY A 262 11.49 16.68 0.17
C GLY A 262 10.33 15.68 0.03
N ILE A 263 9.07 16.08 0.23
CA ILE A 263 7.93 15.16 0.19
C ILE A 263 7.71 14.54 -1.19
N HIS A 264 7.93 15.29 -2.28
CA HIS A 264 7.85 14.76 -3.64
C HIS A 264 8.85 13.63 -3.87
N LYS A 265 10.09 13.81 -3.39
CA LYS A 265 11.10 12.76 -3.47
C LYS A 265 10.69 11.53 -2.66
N MET A 266 10.13 11.71 -1.46
CA MET A 266 9.64 10.61 -0.64
C MET A 266 8.52 9.83 -1.34
N ALA A 267 7.59 10.52 -2.01
CA ALA A 267 6.54 9.87 -2.80
C ALA A 267 7.11 9.11 -4.01
N GLN A 268 8.08 9.68 -4.72
CA GLN A 268 8.76 9.02 -5.84
C GLN A 268 9.55 7.78 -5.40
N ASP A 269 10.23 7.84 -4.26
CA ASP A 269 10.98 6.69 -3.71
C ASP A 269 10.04 5.51 -3.41
N LEU A 270 8.81 5.78 -2.96
CA LEU A 270 7.78 4.76 -2.71
C LEU A 270 7.23 4.11 -3.98
N LEU A 271 7.34 4.77 -5.14
CA LEU A 271 6.92 4.26 -6.45
C LEU A 271 7.93 3.32 -7.10
N THR A 272 9.17 3.31 -6.61
CA THR A 272 10.24 2.54 -7.25
C THR A 272 10.01 1.04 -7.16
N TRP A 273 10.43 0.30 -8.22
CA TRP A 273 10.48 -1.16 -8.19
C TRP A 273 11.24 -1.69 -6.98
N ASP A 274 12.40 -1.07 -6.70
CA ASP A 274 13.28 -1.48 -5.62
C ASP A 274 12.60 -1.35 -4.25
N TRP A 275 11.72 -0.37 -4.07
CA TRP A 275 10.93 -0.27 -2.85
C TRP A 275 9.76 -1.27 -2.82
N ILE A 276 8.94 -1.32 -3.88
CA ILE A 276 7.71 -2.12 -3.89
C ILE A 276 8.05 -3.62 -3.90
N TYR A 277 8.94 -4.06 -4.79
CA TYR A 277 9.25 -5.46 -5.03
C TYR A 277 10.62 -5.87 -4.49
N GLY A 278 11.64 -5.01 -4.67
CA GLY A 278 13.02 -5.30 -4.26
C GLY A 278 13.22 -5.41 -2.74
N ARG A 279 12.29 -4.91 -1.92
CA ARG A 279 12.29 -5.09 -0.45
C ARG A 279 11.67 -6.40 0.02
N THR A 280 11.23 -7.24 -0.89
CA THR A 280 10.70 -8.56 -0.56
C THR A 280 11.80 -9.47 0.00
N PRO A 281 11.58 -10.15 1.14
CA PRO A 281 12.50 -11.17 1.63
C PRO A 281 12.77 -12.25 0.56
N LYS A 282 13.94 -12.87 0.59
CA LYS A 282 14.27 -13.98 -0.32
C LYS A 282 13.16 -15.04 -0.27
N PHE A 283 12.78 -15.54 -1.44
CA PHE A 283 11.81 -16.62 -1.57
C PHE A 283 12.17 -17.55 -2.70
N HIS A 284 11.58 -18.72 -2.66
CA HIS A 284 11.75 -19.79 -3.61
C HIS A 284 10.42 -20.06 -4.30
N VAL A 285 10.45 -20.29 -5.61
CA VAL A 285 9.30 -20.68 -6.43
C VAL A 285 9.54 -22.07 -6.98
N SER A 286 8.60 -22.99 -6.73
CA SER A 286 8.63 -24.33 -7.28
C SER A 286 7.26 -24.68 -7.84
N ALA A 287 7.19 -25.00 -9.11
CA ALA A 287 5.94 -25.32 -9.81
C ALA A 287 6.13 -26.47 -10.79
N SER A 288 5.14 -27.38 -10.81
CA SER A 288 5.00 -28.41 -11.81
C SER A 288 3.95 -27.99 -12.81
N LEU A 289 4.33 -27.81 -14.05
CA LEU A 289 3.49 -27.28 -15.14
C LEU A 289 3.31 -28.33 -16.21
N VAL A 290 2.16 -28.34 -16.88
CA VAL A 290 1.95 -29.16 -18.08
C VAL A 290 1.96 -28.24 -19.28
N LEU A 291 3.02 -28.30 -20.09
CA LEU A 291 3.21 -27.49 -21.30
C LEU A 291 3.25 -28.41 -22.52
N ASP A 292 2.37 -28.18 -23.48
CA ASP A 292 2.26 -29.00 -24.70
C ASP A 292 2.19 -30.53 -24.44
N GLY A 293 1.51 -30.91 -23.31
CA GLY A 293 1.37 -32.30 -22.91
C GLY A 293 2.57 -32.89 -22.17
N VAL A 294 3.58 -32.10 -21.85
CA VAL A 294 4.81 -32.51 -21.16
C VAL A 294 4.87 -31.88 -19.76
N ASN A 295 5.32 -32.66 -18.78
CA ASN A 295 5.57 -32.16 -17.43
C ASN A 295 6.87 -31.35 -17.42
N VAL A 296 6.79 -30.11 -16.91
CA VAL A 296 7.89 -29.19 -16.76
C VAL A 296 8.01 -28.81 -15.28
N GLU A 297 9.16 -29.06 -14.70
CA GLU A 297 9.47 -28.66 -13.35
C GLU A 297 10.20 -27.31 -13.38
N LEU A 298 9.63 -26.31 -12.76
CA LEU A 298 10.20 -24.96 -12.65
C LEU A 298 10.65 -24.70 -11.24
N ASP A 299 11.90 -24.27 -11.08
CA ASP A 299 12.54 -24.01 -9.81
C ASP A 299 13.33 -22.69 -9.87
N MET A 300 12.96 -21.70 -9.04
CA MET A 300 13.58 -20.39 -9.06
C MET A 300 13.88 -19.87 -7.64
N ASP A 301 15.05 -19.28 -7.47
CA ASP A 301 15.42 -18.50 -6.28
C ASP A 301 15.31 -17.01 -6.59
N ILE A 302 14.51 -16.30 -5.80
CA ILE A 302 14.26 -14.86 -5.98
C ILE A 302 14.80 -14.09 -4.78
N LYS A 303 15.64 -13.09 -5.04
CA LYS A 303 16.19 -12.19 -4.03
C LYS A 303 16.11 -10.75 -4.49
N ASN A 304 15.65 -9.87 -3.61
CA ASN A 304 15.41 -8.45 -3.94
C ASN A 304 14.53 -8.26 -5.20
N GLY A 305 13.53 -9.14 -5.41
CA GLY A 305 12.68 -9.13 -6.58
C GLY A 305 13.38 -9.56 -7.89
N THR A 306 14.60 -10.07 -7.83
CA THR A 306 15.43 -10.49 -8.97
C THR A 306 15.62 -12.01 -8.95
N ILE A 307 15.61 -12.65 -10.11
CA ILE A 307 15.87 -14.08 -10.27
C ILE A 307 17.38 -14.33 -10.04
N GLU A 308 17.75 -14.92 -8.91
CA GLU A 308 19.14 -15.33 -8.66
C GLU A 308 19.48 -16.60 -9.43
N ARG A 309 18.53 -17.53 -9.50
CA ARG A 309 18.69 -18.83 -10.15
C ARG A 309 17.36 -19.24 -10.76
N CYS A 310 17.41 -19.71 -11.99
CA CYS A 310 16.31 -20.40 -12.66
C CYS A 310 16.79 -21.76 -13.13
N ALA A 311 16.03 -22.81 -12.80
CA ALA A 311 16.24 -24.15 -13.29
C ALA A 311 14.92 -24.68 -13.86
N ILE A 312 14.99 -25.36 -15.00
CA ILE A 312 13.84 -25.96 -15.68
C ILE A 312 14.19 -27.42 -15.95
N GLY A 313 13.39 -28.33 -15.38
CA GLY A 313 13.44 -29.76 -15.65
C GLY A 313 12.41 -30.12 -16.72
N ILE A 314 12.88 -30.68 -17.81
CA ILE A 314 12.05 -31.18 -18.93
C ILE A 314 12.62 -32.50 -19.45
N PRO A 315 11.85 -33.35 -20.15
CA PRO A 315 12.37 -34.51 -20.85
C PRO A 315 13.40 -34.10 -21.91
N GLU A 316 14.48 -34.89 -22.04
CA GLU A 316 15.63 -34.57 -22.91
C GLU A 316 15.24 -34.46 -24.42
N ASP A 317 14.20 -35.17 -24.81
CA ASP A 317 13.69 -35.19 -26.21
C ASP A 317 12.76 -34.03 -26.55
N TRP A 318 12.33 -33.22 -25.53
CA TRP A 318 11.40 -32.11 -25.77
C TRP A 318 12.11 -30.85 -26.30
N LEU A 319 13.23 -30.45 -25.67
CA LEU A 319 14.11 -29.36 -26.15
C LEU A 319 15.57 -29.76 -25.88
N PRO A 320 16.51 -29.35 -26.78
CA PRO A 320 17.94 -29.56 -26.53
C PRO A 320 18.38 -28.93 -25.21
N PRO A 321 19.16 -29.64 -24.36
CA PRO A 321 19.61 -29.15 -23.05
C PRO A 321 20.37 -27.82 -23.13
N GLU A 322 21.09 -27.57 -24.22
CA GLU A 322 21.82 -26.33 -24.47
C GLU A 322 20.87 -25.12 -24.59
N ILE A 323 19.74 -25.29 -25.29
CA ILE A 323 18.72 -24.24 -25.47
C ILE A 323 18.06 -23.94 -24.12
N VAL A 324 17.73 -24.96 -23.32
CA VAL A 324 17.14 -24.80 -21.99
C VAL A 324 18.11 -24.06 -21.06
N LYS A 325 19.38 -24.44 -21.07
CA LYS A 325 20.42 -23.80 -20.28
C LYS A 325 20.61 -22.33 -20.68
N GLU A 326 20.61 -22.02 -21.95
CA GLU A 326 20.74 -20.66 -22.43
C GLU A 326 19.50 -19.82 -22.10
N PHE A 327 18.30 -20.38 -22.24
CA PHE A 327 17.05 -19.76 -21.82
C PHE A 327 17.03 -19.42 -20.33
N THR A 328 17.37 -20.39 -19.47
CA THR A 328 17.43 -20.16 -18.00
C THR A 328 18.50 -19.14 -17.63
N THR A 329 19.66 -19.15 -18.33
CA THR A 329 20.72 -18.17 -18.13
C THR A 329 20.26 -16.76 -18.51
N THR A 330 19.45 -16.62 -19.54
CA THR A 330 18.88 -15.33 -19.97
C THR A 330 17.95 -14.72 -18.90
N LEU A 331 17.28 -15.55 -18.10
CA LEU A 331 16.40 -15.09 -17.01
C LEU A 331 17.16 -14.71 -15.75
N ASN A 332 18.35 -15.29 -15.52
CA ASN A 332 19.14 -15.00 -14.32
C ASN A 332 19.61 -13.53 -14.30
N GLY A 333 19.47 -12.89 -13.15
CA GLY A 333 19.79 -11.47 -12.93
C GLY A 333 18.67 -10.51 -13.34
N SER A 334 17.59 -10.98 -14.00
CA SER A 334 16.45 -10.16 -14.37
C SER A 334 15.45 -10.00 -13.20
N ARG A 335 14.60 -8.98 -13.29
CA ARG A 335 13.49 -8.82 -12.33
C ARG A 335 12.47 -9.93 -12.53
N TYR A 336 11.96 -10.45 -11.42
CA TYR A 336 10.85 -11.40 -11.39
C TYR A 336 9.54 -10.67 -11.76
N CYS A 337 9.37 -10.42 -13.07
CA CYS A 337 8.36 -9.54 -13.62
C CYS A 337 8.00 -9.96 -15.06
N PRO A 338 6.72 -10.23 -15.36
CA PRO A 338 6.28 -10.67 -16.68
C PRO A 338 6.75 -9.79 -17.84
N ASN A 339 6.74 -8.46 -17.66
CA ASN A 339 7.11 -7.54 -18.75
C ASN A 339 8.61 -7.63 -19.10
N GLU A 340 9.48 -7.73 -18.08
CA GLU A 340 10.93 -7.88 -18.31
C GLU A 340 11.24 -9.26 -18.91
N THR A 341 10.61 -10.31 -18.40
CA THR A 341 10.70 -11.66 -18.95
C THR A 341 10.29 -11.68 -20.41
N ALA A 342 9.19 -11.02 -20.79
CA ALA A 342 8.73 -10.93 -22.18
C ALA A 342 9.79 -10.28 -23.10
N VAL A 343 10.41 -9.19 -22.66
CA VAL A 343 11.46 -8.50 -23.43
C VAL A 343 12.68 -9.40 -23.61
N LEU A 344 13.12 -10.08 -22.56
CA LEU A 344 14.28 -10.98 -22.61
C LEU A 344 14.04 -12.17 -23.51
N VAL A 345 12.87 -12.82 -23.39
CA VAL A 345 12.53 -13.97 -24.24
C VAL A 345 12.37 -13.57 -25.71
N ALA A 346 11.79 -12.40 -25.99
CA ALA A 346 11.71 -11.88 -27.36
C ALA A 346 13.11 -11.57 -27.93
N ALA A 347 14.05 -11.10 -27.13
CA ALA A 347 15.44 -10.93 -27.53
C ALA A 347 16.12 -12.28 -27.79
N PHE A 348 15.98 -13.23 -26.85
CA PHE A 348 16.47 -14.59 -26.96
C PHE A 348 16.03 -15.28 -28.26
N MET A 349 14.73 -15.21 -28.60
CA MET A 349 14.18 -15.79 -29.81
C MET A 349 14.70 -15.16 -31.11
N ARG A 350 15.13 -13.89 -31.06
CA ARG A 350 15.72 -13.20 -32.24
C ARG A 350 17.20 -13.50 -32.43
N THR A 351 17.94 -13.68 -31.33
CA THR A 351 19.40 -13.89 -31.42
C THR A 351 19.78 -15.35 -31.66
N ASN A 352 18.90 -16.28 -31.30
CA ASN A 352 19.11 -17.71 -31.47
C ASN A 352 18.44 -18.22 -32.76
N SER A 353 19.18 -18.99 -33.57
CA SER A 353 18.66 -19.64 -34.79
C SER A 353 17.80 -20.86 -34.41
N LEU A 354 16.62 -20.61 -33.82
CA LEU A 354 15.71 -21.67 -33.41
C LEU A 354 14.91 -22.24 -34.58
N THR A 355 14.69 -23.55 -34.56
CA THR A 355 13.68 -24.16 -35.46
C THR A 355 12.27 -23.66 -35.06
N VAL A 356 11.32 -23.78 -35.98
CA VAL A 356 9.92 -23.39 -35.70
C VAL A 356 9.34 -24.13 -34.51
N ASP A 357 9.67 -25.41 -34.34
CA ASP A 357 9.24 -26.23 -33.22
C ASP A 357 9.88 -25.76 -31.89
N ALA A 358 11.21 -25.56 -31.88
CA ALA A 358 11.91 -25.04 -30.71
C ALA A 358 11.38 -23.65 -30.28
N ALA A 359 11.09 -22.76 -31.23
CA ALA A 359 10.54 -21.44 -30.96
C ALA A 359 9.15 -21.52 -30.30
N LYS A 360 8.27 -22.45 -30.74
CA LYS A 360 6.97 -22.70 -30.08
C LYS A 360 7.15 -23.20 -28.66
N LYS A 361 8.03 -24.16 -28.42
CA LYS A 361 8.32 -24.71 -27.08
C LYS A 361 8.92 -23.66 -26.14
N ILE A 362 9.80 -22.78 -26.62
CA ILE A 362 10.29 -21.63 -25.84
C ILE A 362 9.15 -20.66 -25.49
N HIS A 363 8.22 -20.44 -26.40
CA HIS A 363 7.04 -19.63 -26.10
C HIS A 363 6.17 -20.28 -24.99
N SER A 364 5.94 -21.59 -25.06
CA SER A 364 5.22 -22.33 -24.00
C SER A 364 5.96 -22.26 -22.66
N LEU A 365 7.30 -22.37 -22.64
CA LEU A 365 8.10 -22.17 -21.42
C LEU A 365 7.94 -20.75 -20.86
N TYR A 366 7.97 -19.74 -21.73
CA TYR A 366 7.74 -18.34 -21.33
C TYR A 366 6.38 -18.18 -20.65
N GLU A 367 5.31 -18.67 -21.25
CA GLU A 367 3.95 -18.62 -20.68
C GLU A 367 3.91 -19.35 -19.32
N GLY A 368 4.57 -20.49 -19.21
CA GLY A 368 4.70 -21.23 -17.94
C GLY A 368 5.44 -20.42 -16.87
N VAL A 369 6.57 -19.80 -17.19
CA VAL A 369 7.33 -18.95 -16.27
C VAL A 369 6.50 -17.74 -15.83
N VAL A 370 5.78 -17.09 -16.76
CA VAL A 370 4.94 -15.92 -16.45
C VAL A 370 3.73 -16.30 -15.61
N SER A 371 3.19 -17.51 -15.76
CA SER A 371 2.01 -17.95 -14.99
C SER A 371 2.24 -18.01 -13.47
N VAL A 372 3.49 -18.08 -13.04
CA VAL A 372 3.88 -18.10 -11.62
C VAL A 372 4.36 -16.74 -11.11
N MET A 373 4.36 -15.69 -11.95
CA MET A 373 4.72 -14.30 -11.62
C MET A 373 3.46 -13.44 -11.40
#